data_aca7f9a339f4f9e2de3d4f5b8ea1ecea
#
_entry.id   aca7f9a339f4f9e2de3d4f5b8ea1ecea
#
_cell.length_a   1.000
_cell.length_b   1.000
_cell.length_c   1.000
_cell.angle_alpha   90.00
_cell.angle_beta   90.00
_cell.angle_gamma   90.00
#
_symmetry.space_group_name_H-M   'P 1'
#
loop_
_entity.id
_entity.type
_entity.pdbx_description
1 polymer ?
#
loop_
_entity_poly.entity_id
_entity_poly.type
_entity_poly.pdbx_seq_one_letter_code
_entity_poly.pdbx_strand_id
1 'polypeptide(L)'
;MRLTEQQRDIIREAGMRHFGVVPWLFGSRLDDTARGGDIDLFIPGDWPPEEAVPRRLRLCVELRRRLGDQKIDVVVEGEKPSPVQNMAKFHGKPV
;
A
#
# COMPACT_ATOMS: atom_id res chain seq x y z
N MET A 1 -7.85 -11.56 3.94
CA MET A 1 -6.99 -10.37 4.16
C MET A 1 -6.56 -10.32 5.62
N ARG A 2 -5.26 -10.43 5.87
CA ARG A 2 -4.73 -10.50 7.25
C ARG A 2 -4.34 -9.13 7.78
N LEU A 3 -5.33 -8.25 7.92
CA LEU A 3 -5.21 -6.95 8.56
C LEU A 3 -6.34 -6.81 9.58
N THR A 4 -6.05 -6.19 10.72
CA THR A 4 -7.11 -5.83 11.67
C THR A 4 -7.95 -4.70 11.09
N GLU A 5 -9.15 -4.49 11.61
CA GLU A 5 -9.98 -3.34 11.20
C GLU A 5 -9.25 -2.03 11.44
N GLN A 6 -8.58 -1.90 12.57
CA GLN A 6 -7.81 -0.69 12.89
C GLN A 6 -6.71 -0.46 11.87
N GLN A 7 -5.96 -1.50 11.47
CA GLN A 7 -4.93 -1.38 10.45
C GLN A 7 -5.52 -0.96 9.11
N ARG A 8 -6.65 -1.55 8.72
CA ARG A 8 -7.33 -1.19 7.48
C ARG A 8 -7.78 0.27 7.48
N ASP A 9 -8.36 0.72 8.59
CA ASP A 9 -8.80 2.11 8.72
C ASP A 9 -7.64 3.09 8.61
N ILE A 10 -6.53 2.78 9.28
CA ILE A 10 -5.31 3.62 9.22
C ILE A 10 -4.78 3.71 7.78
N ILE A 11 -4.68 2.58 7.10
CA ILE A 11 -4.17 2.54 5.72
C ILE A 11 -5.10 3.31 4.79
N ARG A 12 -6.41 3.12 4.94
CA ARG A 12 -7.39 3.82 4.12
C ARG A 12 -7.33 5.33 4.32
N GLU A 13 -7.29 5.77 5.57
CA GLU A 13 -7.20 7.19 5.89
C GLU A 13 -5.92 7.82 5.34
N ALA A 14 -4.79 7.16 5.55
CA ALA A 14 -3.50 7.66 5.09
C ALA A 14 -3.43 7.71 3.56
N GLY A 15 -3.95 6.69 2.88
CA GLY A 15 -4.02 6.66 1.43
C GLY A 15 -4.86 7.82 0.87
N MET A 16 -6.01 8.04 1.48
CA MET A 16 -6.87 9.15 1.08
C MET A 16 -6.21 10.52 1.32
N ARG A 17 -5.47 10.65 2.43
CA ARG A 17 -4.80 11.90 2.76
C ARG A 17 -3.67 12.24 1.78
N HIS A 18 -2.87 11.25 1.41
CA HIS A 18 -1.67 11.49 0.60
C HIS A 18 -1.87 11.29 -0.90
N PHE A 19 -2.82 10.48 -1.31
CA PHE A 19 -3.07 10.17 -2.72
C PHE A 19 -4.53 10.38 -3.15
N GLY A 20 -5.44 10.58 -2.21
CA GLY A 20 -6.86 10.71 -2.54
C GLY A 20 -7.50 9.43 -3.04
N VAL A 21 -6.87 8.27 -2.78
CA VAL A 21 -7.40 6.96 -3.19
C VAL A 21 -7.21 5.95 -2.08
N VAL A 22 -8.01 4.90 -2.10
CA VAL A 22 -7.87 3.78 -1.18
C VAL A 22 -6.75 2.87 -1.67
N PRO A 23 -5.72 2.61 -0.84
CA PRO A 23 -4.67 1.66 -1.23
C PRO A 23 -5.21 0.24 -1.40
N TRP A 24 -4.54 -0.54 -2.22
CA TRP A 24 -4.83 -1.96 -2.39
C TRP A 24 -3.79 -2.77 -1.66
N LEU A 25 -4.24 -3.85 -1.01
CA LEU A 25 -3.35 -4.83 -0.39
C LEU A 25 -3.04 -5.92 -1.40
N PHE A 26 -1.77 -6.31 -1.49
CA PHE A 26 -1.35 -7.45 -2.29
C PHE A 26 -0.29 -8.26 -1.52
N GLY A 27 0.20 -9.34 -2.11
CA GLY A 27 1.23 -10.15 -1.50
C GLY A 27 0.74 -11.07 -0.38
N SER A 28 1.62 -11.38 0.56
CA SER A 28 1.38 -12.42 1.57
C SER A 28 0.22 -12.13 2.52
N ARG A 29 -0.11 -10.85 2.76
CA ARG A 29 -1.21 -10.47 3.64
C ARG A 29 -2.60 -10.73 3.06
N LEU A 30 -2.69 -11.00 1.75
CA LEU A 30 -3.94 -11.46 1.13
C LEU A 30 -4.20 -12.94 1.40
N ASP A 31 -3.15 -13.71 1.65
CA ASP A 31 -3.27 -15.15 1.93
C ASP A 31 -3.51 -15.36 3.42
N ASP A 32 -4.72 -15.75 3.78
CA ASP A 32 -5.11 -15.97 5.18
C ASP A 32 -4.40 -17.18 5.80
N THR A 33 -3.79 -18.03 4.99
CA THR A 33 -3.06 -19.22 5.47
C THR A 33 -1.59 -18.95 5.71
N ALA A 34 -1.02 -17.88 5.15
CA ALA A 34 0.37 -17.52 5.34
C ALA A 34 0.60 -16.92 6.71
N ARG A 35 1.81 -17.09 7.27
CA ARG A 35 2.19 -16.50 8.55
C ARG A 35 3.13 -15.35 8.37
N GLY A 36 2.92 -14.27 9.13
CA GLY A 36 3.76 -13.09 9.08
C GLY A 36 3.70 -12.39 7.74
N GLY A 37 4.83 -11.86 7.31
CA GLY A 37 4.96 -11.17 6.04
C GLY A 37 4.81 -9.67 6.14
N ASP A 38 5.32 -8.99 5.12
CA ASP A 38 5.27 -7.54 5.01
C ASP A 38 3.87 -7.09 4.59
N ILE A 39 3.57 -5.84 4.87
CA ILE A 39 2.36 -5.22 4.34
C ILE A 39 2.73 -4.60 3.00
N ASP A 40 2.22 -5.15 1.91
CA ASP A 40 2.49 -4.69 0.56
C ASP A 40 1.28 -3.93 0.03
N LEU A 41 1.47 -2.65 -0.23
CA LEU A 41 0.41 -1.75 -0.67
C LEU A 41 0.66 -1.25 -2.08
N PHE A 42 -0.42 -1.14 -2.86
CA PHE A 42 -0.41 -0.60 -4.20
C PHE A 42 -1.34 0.61 -4.27
N ILE A 43 -0.84 1.68 -4.84
CA ILE A 43 -1.63 2.90 -5.05
C ILE A 43 -2.00 2.96 -6.53
N PRO A 44 -3.28 2.77 -6.88
CA PRO A 44 -3.71 2.84 -8.27
C PRO A 44 -3.74 4.28 -8.78
N GLY A 45 -3.64 4.43 -10.09
CA GLY A 45 -3.69 5.72 -10.76
C GLY A 45 -2.51 5.91 -11.69
N ASP A 46 -2.45 7.03 -12.38
CA ASP A 46 -1.36 7.36 -13.29
C ASP A 46 -0.55 8.49 -12.66
N TRP A 47 0.37 8.13 -11.78
CA TRP A 47 1.13 9.09 -10.98
C TRP A 47 2.52 9.33 -11.60
N PRO A 48 2.81 10.54 -12.10
CA PRO A 48 4.17 10.83 -12.55
C PRO A 48 5.14 10.78 -11.36
N PRO A 49 6.42 10.35 -11.61
CA PRO A 49 7.38 10.16 -10.51
C PRO A 49 7.58 11.40 -9.63
N GLU A 50 7.55 12.59 -10.20
CA GLU A 50 7.75 13.83 -9.45
C GLU A 50 6.63 14.09 -8.43
N GLU A 51 5.44 13.54 -8.65
CA GLU A 51 4.35 13.60 -7.68
C GLU A 51 4.33 12.36 -6.77
N ALA A 52 4.59 11.20 -7.36
CA ALA A 52 4.50 9.91 -6.65
C ALA A 52 5.52 9.79 -5.53
N VAL A 53 6.77 10.16 -5.78
CA VAL A 53 7.87 9.96 -4.82
C VAL A 53 7.65 10.71 -3.51
N PRO A 54 7.40 12.03 -3.51
CA PRO A 54 7.17 12.74 -2.24
C PRO A 54 5.91 12.27 -1.52
N ARG A 55 4.84 11.95 -2.24
CA ARG A 55 3.61 11.44 -1.63
C ARG A 55 3.82 10.08 -1.01
N ARG A 56 4.54 9.19 -1.68
CA ARG A 56 4.87 7.87 -1.16
C ARG A 56 5.70 7.95 0.11
N LEU A 57 6.69 8.83 0.14
CA LEU A 57 7.52 9.01 1.33
C LEU A 57 6.71 9.50 2.52
N ARG A 58 5.82 10.46 2.32
CA ARG A 58 4.94 10.97 3.39
C ARG A 58 3.97 9.88 3.87
N LEU A 59 3.41 9.11 2.94
CA LEU A 59 2.54 8.00 3.29
C LEU A 59 3.27 6.97 4.14
N CYS A 60 4.48 6.59 3.74
CA CYS A 60 5.29 5.63 4.50
C CYS A 60 5.60 6.14 5.91
N VAL A 61 5.92 7.41 6.07
CA VAL A 61 6.18 8.00 7.39
C VAL A 61 4.94 7.92 8.27
N GLU A 62 3.78 8.29 7.75
CA GLU A 62 2.53 8.23 8.52
C GLU A 62 2.20 6.79 8.91
N LEU A 63 2.31 5.85 7.98
CA LEU A 63 2.00 4.44 8.25
C LEU A 63 2.93 3.86 9.31
N ARG A 64 4.22 4.17 9.26
CA ARG A 64 5.17 3.71 10.28
C ARG A 64 4.86 4.29 11.66
N ARG A 65 4.46 5.53 11.72
CA ARG A 65 4.05 6.15 12.99
C ARG A 65 2.83 5.50 13.59
N ARG A 66 1.83 5.19 12.77
CA ARG A 66 0.53 4.71 13.22
C ARG A 66 0.46 3.20 13.36
N LEU A 67 1.20 2.45 12.54
CA LEU A 67 1.18 0.97 12.55
C LEU A 67 2.33 0.35 13.34
N GLY A 68 3.33 1.15 13.75
CA GLY A 68 4.47 0.66 14.52
C GLY A 68 5.54 0.01 13.64
N ASP A 69 6.29 -0.94 14.22
CA ASP A 69 7.49 -1.52 13.61
C ASP A 69 7.19 -2.60 12.58
N GLN A 70 6.18 -2.42 11.76
CA GLN A 70 5.91 -3.35 10.68
C GLN A 70 6.59 -2.90 9.40
N LYS A 71 7.12 -3.86 8.65
CA LYS A 71 7.70 -3.56 7.34
C LYS A 71 6.56 -3.33 6.35
N ILE A 72 6.58 -2.17 5.73
CA ILE A 72 5.54 -1.73 4.80
C ILE A 72 6.20 -1.31 3.50
N ASP A 73 5.79 -1.94 2.41
CA ASP A 73 6.24 -1.57 1.07
C ASP A 73 5.07 -0.93 0.30
N VAL A 74 5.32 0.21 -0.31
CA VAL A 74 4.31 0.92 -1.09
C VAL A 74 4.78 1.03 -2.54
N VAL A 75 3.97 0.52 -3.45
CA VAL A 75 4.19 0.59 -4.89
C VAL A 75 3.15 1.52 -5.48
N VAL A 76 3.58 2.53 -6.22
CA VAL A 76 2.69 3.52 -6.84
C VAL A 76 2.65 3.28 -8.34
N GLU A 77 1.44 3.14 -8.89
CA GLU A 77 1.27 2.95 -10.33
C GLU A 77 1.78 4.17 -11.10
N GLY A 78 2.59 3.93 -12.12
CA GLY A 78 3.17 5.02 -12.92
C GLY A 78 4.52 5.51 -12.43
N GLU A 79 4.91 5.22 -11.19
CA GLU A 79 6.22 5.63 -10.68
C GLU A 79 7.35 4.87 -11.37
N LYS A 80 7.23 3.54 -11.43
CA LYS A 80 8.17 2.66 -12.15
C LYS A 80 7.40 1.49 -12.72
N PRO A 81 7.40 1.30 -14.05
CA PRO A 81 6.85 0.08 -14.63
C PRO A 81 7.59 -1.14 -14.07
N SER A 82 6.87 -2.12 -13.55
CA SER A 82 7.49 -3.32 -13.00
C SER A 82 6.50 -4.49 -13.02
N PRO A 83 7.00 -5.74 -13.03
CA PRO A 83 6.13 -6.91 -12.87
C PRO A 83 5.32 -6.89 -11.57
N VAL A 84 5.85 -6.25 -10.52
CA VAL A 84 5.17 -6.12 -9.23
C VAL A 84 3.89 -5.31 -9.36
N GLN A 85 3.90 -4.22 -10.15
CA GLN A 85 2.71 -3.43 -10.39
C GLN A 85 1.62 -4.23 -11.09
N ASN A 86 1.98 -5.02 -12.10
CA ASN A 86 1.04 -5.88 -12.79
C ASN A 86 0.43 -6.92 -11.85
N MET A 87 1.25 -7.54 -11.02
CA MET A 87 0.79 -8.52 -10.04
C MET A 87 -0.18 -7.88 -9.04
N ALA A 88 0.15 -6.71 -8.52
CA ALA A 88 -0.70 -5.99 -7.58
C ALA A 88 -2.03 -5.60 -8.20
N LYS A 89 -2.03 -5.19 -9.46
CA LYS A 89 -3.22 -4.78 -10.19
C LYS A 89 -4.17 -5.94 -10.45
N PHE A 90 -3.63 -7.15 -10.73
CA PHE A 90 -4.45 -8.33 -11.01
C PHE A 90 -4.91 -9.05 -9.75
N HIS A 91 -4.11 -9.04 -8.69
CA HIS A 91 -4.35 -9.86 -7.49
C HIS A 91 -4.64 -9.03 -6.23
N GLY A 92 -4.38 -7.73 -6.26
CA GLY A 92 -4.62 -6.86 -5.12
C GLY A 92 -6.10 -6.62 -4.86
N LYS A 93 -6.40 -6.27 -3.61
CA LYS A 93 -7.77 -5.92 -3.20
C LYS A 93 -7.74 -4.59 -2.45
N PRO A 94 -8.73 -3.71 -2.66
CA PRO A 94 -8.83 -2.47 -1.89
C PRO A 94 -8.86 -2.75 -0.39
N VAL A 95 -8.13 -1.96 0.37
CA VAL A 95 -8.15 -2.00 1.82
C VAL A 95 -9.43 -1.36 2.36
#